data_1a13d0cd200495493c336d4f52389eeb
#
_entry.id   1a13d0cd200495493c336d4f52389eeb
#
_cell.length_a   1.000
_cell.length_b   1.000
_cell.length_c   1.000
_cell.angle_alpha   90.00
_cell.angle_beta   90.00
_cell.angle_gamma   90.00
#
_symmetry.space_group_name_H-M   'P 1'
#
loop_
_entity.id
_entity.type
_entity.pdbx_description
1 polymer ?
#
loop_
_entity_poly.entity_id
_entity_poly.type
_entity_poly.pdbx_seq_one_letter_code
_entity_poly.pdbx_strand_id
1 'polypeptide(L)'
;QGGRIARGYLGVGMQPVHLPETWGRSLNLSQTSGVIVVSVEPGSPAEQAGVLIGDILVALGQTPITDVGGVLAMLDPESVGNPLAVRLIRAGSLIELTLTVGERPSSEV
;
A
#
# COMPACT_ATOMS: atom_id res chain seq x y z
N GLN A 1 -27.21 0.23 -12.60
CA GLN A 1 -26.84 0.44 -12.11
C GLN A 1 -26.72 0.84 -11.12
N GLY A 2 -26.99 0.90 -11.08
CA GLY A 2 -26.67 1.85 -10.28
C GLY A 2 -26.29 1.60 -8.97
N GLY A 3 -25.94 2.17 -8.14
CA GLY A 3 -25.55 1.92 -6.77
C GLY A 3 -24.26 1.17 -6.55
N ARG A 4 -23.67 0.67 -7.59
CA ARG A 4 -22.41 -0.03 -7.43
C ARG A 4 -21.26 0.97 -7.44
N ILE A 5 -20.42 0.90 -6.43
CA ILE A 5 -19.27 1.78 -6.31
C ILE A 5 -18.01 0.94 -6.42
N ALA A 6 -17.22 1.21 -7.45
CA ALA A 6 -15.93 0.55 -7.61
C ALA A 6 -14.94 1.16 -6.62
N ARG A 7 -14.14 0.33 -6.00
CA ARG A 7 -13.09 0.78 -5.10
C ARG A 7 -11.76 0.31 -5.62
N GLY A 8 -10.72 1.07 -5.28
CA GLY A 8 -9.37 0.68 -5.61
C GLY A 8 -8.97 -0.59 -4.87
N TYR A 9 -8.05 -1.34 -5.47
CA TYR A 9 -7.68 -2.66 -4.98
C TYR A 9 -6.19 -2.85 -5.17
N LEU A 10 -5.51 -3.23 -4.12
CA LEU A 10 -4.09 -3.55 -4.16
C LEU A 10 -3.82 -5.04 -4.07
N GLY A 11 -4.63 -5.76 -3.32
CA GLY A 11 -4.48 -7.20 -3.15
C GLY A 11 -3.50 -7.59 -2.06
N VAL A 12 -3.47 -6.84 -0.96
CA VAL A 12 -2.57 -7.12 0.16
C VAL A 12 -3.35 -7.23 1.45
N GLY A 13 -2.89 -8.10 2.34
CA GLY A 13 -3.29 -8.07 3.73
C GLY A 13 -2.29 -7.22 4.48
N MET A 14 -2.77 -6.40 5.41
CA MET A 14 -1.94 -5.39 6.05
C MET A 14 -2.21 -5.31 7.53
N GLN A 15 -1.19 -4.90 8.30
CA GLN A 15 -1.30 -4.64 9.72
C GLN A 15 -0.45 -3.44 10.06
N PRO A 16 -0.83 -2.66 11.09
CA PRO A 16 0.03 -1.55 11.53
C PRO A 16 1.30 -2.08 12.17
N VAL A 17 2.38 -1.33 12.03
CA VAL A 17 3.66 -1.72 12.60
C VAL A 17 4.40 -0.47 13.05
N HIS A 18 5.13 -0.60 14.16
CA HIS A 18 5.97 0.46 14.69
C HIS A 18 7.31 0.43 13.96
N LEU A 19 7.84 1.60 13.64
CA LEU A 19 9.13 1.71 12.97
C LEU A 19 10.22 1.98 14.01
N PRO A 20 11.38 1.29 13.92
CA PRO A 20 12.50 1.62 14.79
C PRO A 20 12.94 3.07 14.63
N GLU A 21 13.33 3.71 15.71
CA GLU A 21 13.76 5.10 15.67
C GLU A 21 14.96 5.30 14.74
N THR A 22 15.83 4.29 14.66
CA THR A 22 17.00 4.38 13.81
C THR A 22 16.63 4.54 12.34
N TRP A 23 15.48 3.98 11.95
CA TRP A 23 15.03 4.13 10.56
C TRP A 23 14.57 5.55 10.26
N GLY A 24 14.05 6.25 11.27
CA GLY A 24 13.69 7.64 11.07
C GLY A 24 14.87 8.47 10.62
N ARG A 25 16.04 8.22 11.22
CA ARG A 25 17.24 8.94 10.86
C ARG A 25 17.87 8.41 9.58
N SER A 26 18.05 7.09 9.47
CA SER A 26 18.79 6.53 8.36
C SER A 26 18.02 6.60 7.05
N LEU A 27 16.68 6.58 7.11
CA LEU A 27 15.83 6.62 5.93
C LEU A 27 15.13 7.97 5.76
N ASN A 28 15.45 8.92 6.63
CA ASN A 28 14.89 10.27 6.57
C ASN A 28 13.37 10.27 6.62
N LEU A 29 12.81 9.48 7.54
CA LEU A 29 11.37 9.38 7.74
C LEU A 29 10.99 10.13 8.99
N SER A 30 9.89 10.89 8.92
CA SER A 30 9.38 11.62 10.07
C SER A 30 8.29 10.87 10.82
N GLN A 31 7.86 9.72 10.28
CA GLN A 31 6.79 8.95 10.90
C GLN A 31 7.37 7.86 11.79
N THR A 32 6.57 7.43 12.78
CA THR A 32 6.98 6.39 13.72
C THR A 32 6.28 5.07 13.49
N SER A 33 5.39 5.01 12.51
CA SER A 33 4.65 3.77 12.20
C SER A 33 4.42 3.68 10.71
N GLY A 34 4.12 2.48 10.27
CA GLY A 34 3.78 2.19 8.89
C GLY A 34 2.84 1.01 8.84
N VAL A 35 2.76 0.37 7.69
CA VAL A 35 1.84 -0.74 7.47
C VAL A 35 2.63 -1.90 6.88
N ILE A 36 2.67 -3.02 7.60
CA ILE A 36 3.39 -4.20 7.12
C ILE A 36 2.46 -5.08 6.28
N VAL A 37 2.99 -5.57 5.18
CA VAL A 37 2.27 -6.48 4.27
C VAL A 37 2.40 -7.89 4.82
N VAL A 38 1.26 -8.51 5.13
CA VAL A 38 1.25 -9.87 5.69
C VAL A 38 0.78 -10.90 4.67
N SER A 39 0.19 -10.47 3.56
CA SER A 39 -0.19 -11.37 2.48
C SER A 39 -0.28 -10.59 1.18
N VAL A 40 -0.06 -11.30 0.07
CA VAL A 40 -0.18 -10.73 -1.28
C VAL A 40 -1.00 -11.70 -2.10
N GLU A 41 -2.12 -11.22 -2.67
CA GLU A 41 -2.98 -12.07 -3.48
C GLU A 41 -2.32 -12.37 -4.83
N PRO A 42 -2.40 -13.63 -5.30
CA PRO A 42 -1.88 -13.95 -6.62
C PRO A 42 -2.57 -13.14 -7.71
N GLY A 43 -1.78 -12.64 -8.66
CA GLY A 43 -2.31 -11.88 -9.79
C GLY A 43 -2.76 -10.47 -9.45
N SER A 44 -2.56 -10.03 -8.22
CA SER A 44 -3.02 -8.71 -7.79
C SER A 44 -2.10 -7.60 -8.30
N PRO A 45 -2.58 -6.35 -8.26
CA PRO A 45 -1.71 -5.22 -8.58
C PRO A 45 -0.43 -5.19 -7.75
N ALA A 46 -0.53 -5.53 -6.46
CA ALA A 46 0.66 -5.53 -5.60
C ALA A 46 1.66 -6.58 -6.05
N GLU A 47 1.18 -7.79 -6.36
CA GLU A 47 2.09 -8.84 -6.82
C GLU A 47 2.77 -8.42 -8.12
N GLN A 48 2.01 -7.86 -9.05
CA GLN A 48 2.57 -7.46 -10.33
C GLN A 48 3.59 -6.34 -10.18
N ALA A 49 3.43 -5.50 -9.18
CA ALA A 49 4.36 -4.40 -8.93
C ALA A 49 5.61 -4.86 -8.19
N GLY A 50 5.59 -6.07 -7.61
CA GLY A 50 6.75 -6.58 -6.90
C GLY A 50 6.69 -6.40 -5.39
N VAL A 51 5.52 -6.13 -4.83
CA VAL A 51 5.36 -6.07 -3.37
C VAL A 51 5.49 -7.47 -2.80
N LEU A 52 6.22 -7.59 -1.70
CA LEU A 52 6.49 -8.87 -1.06
C LEU A 52 5.94 -8.87 0.36
N ILE A 53 5.61 -10.06 0.86
CA ILE A 53 5.25 -10.21 2.27
C ILE A 53 6.43 -9.74 3.12
N GLY A 54 6.12 -8.93 4.14
CA GLY A 54 7.16 -8.36 4.99
C GLY A 54 7.55 -6.96 4.61
N ASP A 55 7.16 -6.48 3.45
CA ASP A 55 7.40 -5.08 3.08
C ASP A 55 6.58 -4.17 4.01
N ILE A 56 7.16 -3.03 4.37
CA ILE A 56 6.49 -2.06 5.23
C ILE A 56 6.20 -0.83 4.40
N LEU A 57 4.92 -0.58 4.14
CA LEU A 57 4.50 0.59 3.36
C LEU A 57 4.61 1.84 4.23
N VAL A 58 5.25 2.86 3.71
CA VAL A 58 5.42 4.12 4.44
C VAL A 58 4.86 5.31 3.69
N ALA A 59 4.57 5.18 2.40
CA ALA A 59 3.95 6.26 1.63
C ALA A 59 3.28 5.72 0.38
N LEU A 60 2.18 6.33 0.00
CA LEU A 60 1.50 6.09 -1.26
C LEU A 60 1.37 7.43 -1.96
N GLY A 61 1.94 7.52 -3.16
CA GLY A 61 2.03 8.80 -3.83
C GLY A 61 2.85 9.75 -2.98
N GLN A 62 2.28 10.91 -2.68
CA GLN A 62 2.94 11.90 -1.83
C GLN A 62 2.46 11.84 -0.39
N THR A 63 1.61 10.88 -0.06
CA THR A 63 0.96 10.84 1.24
C THR A 63 1.65 9.84 2.15
N PRO A 64 2.18 10.27 3.31
CA PRO A 64 2.73 9.32 4.28
C PRO A 64 1.63 8.39 4.78
N ILE A 65 1.98 7.12 4.94
CA ILE A 65 1.04 6.11 5.41
C ILE A 65 1.52 5.64 6.77
N THR A 66 0.69 5.81 7.78
CA THR A 66 1.03 5.42 9.15
C THR A 66 0.10 4.35 9.70
N ASP A 67 -1.02 4.08 9.01
CA ASP A 67 -1.94 3.03 9.44
C ASP A 67 -2.73 2.52 8.23
N VAL A 68 -3.50 1.46 8.47
CA VAL A 68 -4.26 0.82 7.39
C VAL A 68 -5.33 1.75 6.85
N GLY A 69 -5.93 2.58 7.71
CA GLY A 69 -6.94 3.55 7.25
C GLY A 69 -6.38 4.50 6.21
N GLY A 70 -5.11 4.89 6.36
CA GLY A 70 -4.49 5.76 5.37
C GLY A 70 -4.36 5.10 4.01
N VAL A 71 -4.08 3.79 3.99
CA VAL A 71 -4.04 3.06 2.72
C VAL A 71 -5.42 3.04 2.08
N LEU A 72 -6.43 2.69 2.87
CA LEU A 72 -7.78 2.58 2.34
C LEU A 72 -8.30 3.91 1.82
N ALA A 73 -7.90 5.00 2.43
CA ALA A 73 -8.33 6.33 2.00
C ALA A 73 -7.80 6.68 0.61
N MET A 74 -6.71 6.04 0.18
CA MET A 74 -6.13 6.30 -1.14
C MET A 74 -6.78 5.46 -2.24
N LEU A 75 -7.69 4.56 -1.88
CA LEU A 75 -8.25 3.59 -2.82
C LEU A 75 -9.70 3.93 -3.17
N ASP A 76 -9.94 5.20 -3.49
CA ASP A 76 -11.26 5.61 -3.92
C ASP A 76 -11.51 5.16 -5.36
N PRO A 77 -12.77 5.30 -5.84
CA PRO A 77 -13.08 4.83 -7.20
C PRO A 77 -12.25 5.52 -8.28
N GLU A 78 -11.84 6.75 -8.05
CA GLU A 78 -11.09 7.49 -9.06
C GLU A 78 -9.67 6.99 -9.19
N SER A 79 -9.16 6.25 -8.20
CA SER A 79 -7.80 5.73 -8.26
C SER A 79 -7.66 4.55 -9.21
N VAL A 80 -8.76 3.86 -9.54
CA VAL A 80 -8.72 2.65 -10.34
C VAL A 80 -8.11 2.93 -11.71
N GLY A 81 -7.14 2.09 -12.09
CA GLY A 81 -6.47 2.22 -13.38
C GLY A 81 -5.32 3.20 -13.39
N ASN A 82 -5.10 3.93 -12.30
CA ASN A 82 -4.04 4.93 -12.25
C ASN A 82 -2.78 4.37 -11.64
N PRO A 83 -1.61 4.84 -12.08
CA PRO A 83 -0.36 4.46 -11.44
C PRO A 83 -0.25 5.13 -10.08
N LEU A 84 0.35 4.41 -9.15
CA LEU A 84 0.53 4.90 -7.78
C LEU A 84 1.94 4.54 -7.33
N ALA A 85 2.70 5.55 -6.92
CA ALA A 85 4.03 5.30 -6.37
C ALA A 85 3.87 4.75 -4.97
N VAL A 86 4.58 3.67 -4.68
CA VAL A 86 4.54 3.01 -3.38
C VAL A 86 5.94 3.06 -2.80
N ARG A 87 6.09 3.68 -1.64
CA ARG A 87 7.35 3.65 -0.90
C ARG A 87 7.23 2.65 0.21
N LEU A 88 8.20 1.77 0.29
CA LEU A 88 8.20 0.73 1.30
C LEU A 88 9.62 0.49 1.79
N ILE A 89 9.71 -0.18 2.94
CA ILE A 89 10.99 -0.58 3.51
C ILE A 89 11.11 -2.08 3.34
N ARG A 90 12.20 -2.51 2.75
CA ARG A 90 12.51 -3.93 2.52
C ARG A 90 13.93 -4.17 2.98
N ALA A 91 14.09 -5.07 3.95
CA ALA A 91 15.41 -5.40 4.48
C ALA A 91 16.18 -4.15 4.94
N GLY A 92 15.46 -3.21 5.54
CA GLY A 92 16.07 -2.00 6.06
C GLY A 92 16.36 -0.92 5.03
N SER A 93 15.96 -1.12 3.78
CA SER A 93 16.20 -0.15 2.70
C SER A 93 14.90 0.40 2.19
N LEU A 94 14.91 1.68 1.85
CA LEU A 94 13.74 2.33 1.27
C LEU A 94 13.70 2.04 -0.23
N ILE A 95 12.55 1.50 -0.67
CA ILE A 95 12.36 1.08 -2.05
C ILE A 95 11.11 1.76 -2.57
N GLU A 96 11.15 2.18 -3.83
CA GLU A 96 9.98 2.77 -4.48
C GLU A 96 9.56 1.87 -5.64
N LEU A 97 8.27 1.51 -5.65
CA LEU A 97 7.65 0.72 -6.72
C LEU A 97 6.50 1.53 -7.30
N THR A 98 6.16 1.22 -8.55
CA THR A 98 4.97 1.79 -9.16
C THR A 98 3.95 0.68 -9.34
N LEU A 99 2.75 0.93 -8.87
CA LEU A 99 1.67 -0.02 -8.88
C LEU A 99 0.49 0.59 -9.62
N THR A 100 -0.18 -0.18 -10.47
CA THR A 100 -1.41 0.27 -11.11
C THR A 100 -2.57 -0.22 -10.28
N VAL A 101 -3.36 0.71 -9.75
CA VAL A 101 -4.47 0.37 -8.87
C VAL A 101 -5.51 -0.41 -9.64
N GLY A 102 -5.90 -1.57 -9.11
CA GLY A 102 -6.93 -2.39 -9.72
C GLY A 102 -8.30 -2.04 -9.19
N GLU A 103 -9.29 -2.72 -9.71
CA GLU A 103 -10.66 -2.56 -9.25
C GLU A 103 -11.01 -3.76 -8.36
N ARG A 104 -11.51 -3.46 -7.16
CA ARG A 104 -11.91 -4.52 -6.26
C ARG A 104 -13.07 -5.31 -6.89
N PRO A 105 -13.00 -6.64 -6.92
CA PRO A 105 -14.07 -7.42 -7.50
C PRO A 105 -15.40 -7.12 -6.81
N SER A 106 -16.36 -6.67 -7.60
CA SER A 106 -17.65 -6.29 -7.05
C SER A 106 -18.59 -7.46 -6.89
N SER A 107 -18.25 -8.58 -7.49
CA SER A 107 -19.05 -9.79 -7.35
C SER A 107 -18.84 -10.46 -6.01
N GLU A 108 -17.92 -9.98 -5.24
CA GLU A 108 -17.67 -10.51 -3.90
C GLU A 108 -18.80 -10.12 -2.99
N VAL A 109 -19.45 -11.07 -2.45
CA VAL A 109 -20.54 -10.83 -1.53
C VAL A 109 -20.35 -11.60 -0.25
#